data_0f3aeafab037f40505a67954db2aec4a
#
_entry.id   0f3aeafab037f40505a67954db2aec4a
#
_cell.length_a   1.000
_cell.length_b   1.000
_cell.length_c   1.000
_cell.angle_alpha   90.00
_cell.angle_beta   90.00
_cell.angle_gamma   90.00
#
_symmetry.space_group_name_H-M   'P 1'
#
loop_
_entity.id
_entity.type
_entity.pdbx_description
1 polymer ?
#
loop_
_entity_poly.entity_id
_entity_poly.type
_entity_poly.pdbx_seq_one_letter_code
_entity_poly.pdbx_strand_id
1 'polypeptide(L)'
;LNIILEKKLIKDKNKIISYFDEIISNSSVDLETKNLFIFKKNIFLGGDIEENELLKNLKPIIQSNSVWKNAVSNYIQKYYLSKKEYNKAKEFKSNN
;
A
#
# COMPACT_ATOMS: atom_id res chain seq x y z
N LEU A 1 -18.01 -22.55 13.69
CA LEU A 1 -16.66 -22.30 14.14
C LEU A 1 -15.93 -21.30 13.27
N ASN A 2 -15.90 -21.57 11.99
CA ASN A 2 -15.19 -20.72 11.03
C ASN A 2 -15.84 -19.35 10.87
N ILE A 3 -17.15 -19.27 10.98
CA ILE A 3 -17.89 -18.00 10.82
C ILE A 3 -17.52 -17.01 11.92
N ILE A 4 -17.39 -17.48 13.16
CA ILE A 4 -17.03 -16.62 14.30
C ILE A 4 -15.59 -16.13 14.14
N LEU A 5 -14.69 -17.00 13.71
CA LEU A 5 -13.29 -16.64 13.49
C LEU A 5 -13.15 -15.64 12.34
N GLU A 6 -13.89 -15.85 11.24
CA GLU A 6 -13.87 -14.94 10.11
C GLU A 6 -14.38 -13.55 10.48
N LYS A 7 -15.48 -13.47 11.25
CA LYS A 7 -16.00 -12.18 11.71
C LYS A 7 -15.02 -11.45 12.61
N LYS A 8 -14.31 -12.18 13.47
CA LYS A 8 -13.28 -11.59 14.32
C LYS A 8 -12.12 -11.07 13.51
N LEU A 9 -11.66 -11.82 12.50
CA LEU A 9 -10.56 -11.41 11.63
C LEU A 9 -10.92 -10.16 10.83
N ILE A 10 -12.13 -10.08 10.30
CA ILE A 10 -12.61 -8.90 9.56
C ILE A 10 -12.67 -7.68 10.48
N LYS A 11 -13.15 -7.84 11.69
CA LYS A 11 -13.23 -6.76 12.67
C LYS A 11 -11.83 -6.26 13.05
N ASP A 12 -10.89 -7.17 13.28
CA ASP A 12 -9.52 -6.82 13.61
C ASP A 12 -8.83 -6.13 12.43
N LYS A 13 -9.08 -6.59 11.22
CA LYS A 13 -8.56 -5.97 10.00
C LYS A 13 -9.06 -4.53 9.86
N ASN A 14 -10.34 -4.29 10.10
CA ASN A 14 -10.92 -2.95 10.03
C ASN A 14 -10.33 -2.02 11.10
N LYS A 15 -10.04 -2.54 12.28
CA LYS A 15 -9.38 -1.78 13.35
C LYS A 15 -7.98 -1.35 12.94
N ILE A 16 -7.23 -2.24 12.30
CA ILE A 16 -5.88 -1.94 11.83
C ILE A 16 -5.92 -0.89 10.73
N ILE A 17 -6.85 -1.00 9.80
CA ILE A 17 -7.03 0.00 8.73
C ILE A 17 -7.38 1.37 9.34
N SER A 18 -8.28 1.41 10.32
CA SER A 18 -8.64 2.65 11.01
C SER A 18 -7.44 3.29 11.70
N TYR A 19 -6.59 2.48 12.29
CA TYR A 19 -5.35 2.94 12.92
C TYR A 19 -4.41 3.59 11.90
N PHE A 20 -4.24 2.95 10.74
CA PHE A 20 -3.44 3.53 9.66
C PHE A 20 -4.03 4.87 9.21
N ASP A 21 -5.35 4.93 9.02
CA ASP A 21 -6.03 6.14 8.56
C ASP A 21 -5.89 7.29 9.56
N GLU A 22 -5.93 6.99 10.86
CA GLU A 22 -5.69 7.99 11.90
C GLU A 22 -4.30 8.63 11.77
N ILE A 23 -3.29 7.81 11.57
CA ILE A 23 -1.91 8.30 11.44
C ILE A 23 -1.77 9.11 10.14
N ILE A 24 -2.31 8.60 9.04
CA ILE A 24 -2.22 9.25 7.73
C ILE A 24 -2.91 10.62 7.74
N SER A 25 -4.02 10.76 8.45
CA SER A 25 -4.79 11.99 8.50
C SER A 25 -4.33 12.97 9.59
N ASN A 26 -3.40 12.56 10.45
CA ASN A 26 -2.94 13.39 11.57
C ASN A 26 -1.95 14.44 11.08
N SER A 27 -2.32 15.72 11.21
CA SER A 27 -1.49 16.84 10.74
C SER A 27 -0.17 16.99 11.51
N SER A 28 -0.07 16.39 12.70
CA SER A 28 1.15 16.44 13.51
C SER A 28 2.20 15.43 13.07
N VAL A 29 1.83 14.47 12.22
CA VAL A 29 2.74 13.44 11.71
C VAL A 29 3.45 13.97 10.47
N ASP A 30 4.76 13.77 10.40
CA ASP A 30 5.55 14.24 9.25
C ASP A 30 5.21 13.45 7.98
N LEU A 31 5.52 14.07 6.82
CA LEU A 31 5.15 13.52 5.52
C LEU A 31 5.75 12.13 5.27
N GLU A 32 7.02 11.93 5.61
CA GLU A 32 7.67 10.64 5.37
C GLU A 32 7.07 9.53 6.22
N THR A 33 6.67 9.82 7.45
CA THR A 33 5.96 8.85 8.28
C THR A 33 4.60 8.54 7.69
N LYS A 34 3.88 9.56 7.19
CA LYS A 34 2.61 9.33 6.50
C LYS A 34 2.79 8.45 5.27
N ASN A 35 3.82 8.71 4.47
CA ASN A 35 4.13 7.91 3.29
C ASN A 35 4.38 6.44 3.66
N LEU A 36 5.13 6.22 4.74
CA LEU A 36 5.37 4.87 5.23
C LEU A 36 4.07 4.17 5.60
N PHE A 37 3.17 4.85 6.30
CA PHE A 37 1.91 4.23 6.72
C PHE A 37 0.94 4.05 5.56
N ILE A 38 0.95 4.92 4.56
CA ILE A 38 0.21 4.72 3.31
C ILE A 38 0.70 3.44 2.64
N PHE A 39 2.01 3.27 2.55
CA PHE A 39 2.63 2.08 1.97
C PHE A 39 2.24 0.82 2.76
N LYS A 40 2.40 0.85 4.08
CA LYS A 40 2.04 -0.28 4.95
C LYS A 40 0.57 -0.65 4.83
N LYS A 41 -0.32 0.34 4.74
CA LYS A 41 -1.75 0.10 4.57
C LYS A 41 -2.01 -0.66 3.27
N ASN A 42 -1.36 -0.25 2.18
CA ASN A 42 -1.55 -0.91 0.88
C ASN A 42 -0.99 -2.33 0.88
N ILE A 43 0.13 -2.58 1.55
CA ILE A 43 0.66 -3.93 1.75
C ILE A 43 -0.35 -4.76 2.55
N PHE A 44 -0.91 -4.19 3.61
CA PHE A 44 -1.87 -4.88 4.47
C PHE A 44 -3.14 -5.26 3.71
N LEU A 45 -3.61 -4.39 2.80
CA LEU A 45 -4.78 -4.67 1.95
C LEU A 45 -4.49 -5.79 0.95
N GLY A 46 -3.22 -5.97 0.58
CA GLY A 46 -2.77 -7.09 -0.23
C GLY A 46 -3.15 -6.99 -1.70
N GLY A 47 -3.12 -8.14 -2.38
CA GLY A 47 -3.37 -8.22 -3.82
C GLY A 47 -4.82 -8.03 -4.23
N ASP A 48 -5.73 -7.94 -3.27
CA ASP A 48 -7.17 -7.75 -3.55
C ASP A 48 -7.50 -6.28 -3.87
N ILE A 49 -6.57 -5.36 -3.61
CA ILE A 49 -6.79 -3.96 -3.91
C ILE A 49 -6.80 -3.76 -5.43
N GLU A 50 -7.75 -2.94 -5.91
CA GLU A 50 -7.87 -2.63 -7.32
C GLU A 50 -6.68 -1.80 -7.81
N GLU A 51 -6.25 -2.03 -9.05
CA GLU A 51 -5.10 -1.36 -9.66
C GLU A 51 -5.17 0.17 -9.53
N ASN A 52 -6.30 0.77 -9.87
CA ASN A 52 -6.47 2.22 -9.83
C ASN A 52 -6.33 2.77 -8.42
N GLU A 53 -6.86 2.05 -7.45
CA GLU A 53 -6.77 2.43 -6.04
C GLU A 53 -5.32 2.36 -5.55
N LEU A 54 -4.64 1.28 -5.90
CA LEU A 54 -3.23 1.08 -5.54
C LEU A 54 -2.37 2.22 -6.08
N LEU A 55 -2.52 2.53 -7.37
CA LEU A 55 -1.74 3.58 -8.02
C LEU A 55 -2.08 4.96 -7.46
N LYS A 56 -3.36 5.23 -7.21
CA LYS A 56 -3.80 6.49 -6.61
C LYS A 56 -3.11 6.75 -5.28
N ASN A 57 -2.98 5.69 -4.47
CA ASN A 57 -2.39 5.78 -3.14
C ASN A 57 -0.86 5.86 -3.18
N LEU A 58 -0.21 5.13 -4.07
CA LEU A 58 1.24 4.96 -4.05
C LEU A 58 2.00 5.84 -5.05
N LYS A 59 1.39 6.26 -6.16
CA LYS A 59 2.07 7.12 -7.13
C LYS A 59 2.61 8.42 -6.53
N PRO A 60 1.87 9.11 -5.66
CA PRO A 60 2.41 10.34 -5.06
C PRO A 60 3.74 10.12 -4.33
N ILE A 61 3.93 8.95 -3.73
CA ILE A 61 5.18 8.62 -3.04
C ILE A 61 6.32 8.47 -4.04
N ILE A 62 6.06 7.82 -5.18
CA ILE A 62 7.07 7.63 -6.24
C ILE A 62 7.43 8.95 -6.90
N GLN A 63 6.46 9.83 -7.11
CA GLN A 63 6.64 11.11 -7.79
C GLN A 63 7.29 12.16 -6.90
N SER A 64 7.36 11.93 -5.60
CA SER A 64 8.03 12.81 -4.66
C SER A 64 9.46 12.33 -4.40
N ASN A 65 10.23 13.09 -3.64
CA ASN A 65 11.56 12.68 -3.21
C ASN A 65 11.52 11.83 -1.93
N SER A 66 10.51 11.02 -1.79
CA SER A 66 10.34 10.18 -0.61
C SER A 66 11.44 9.14 -0.49
N VAL A 67 11.89 8.89 0.73
CA VAL A 67 12.85 7.81 1.02
C VAL A 67 12.25 6.43 0.72
N TRP A 68 10.92 6.33 0.61
CA TRP A 68 10.22 5.08 0.34
C TRP A 68 10.00 4.82 -1.15
N LYS A 69 10.43 5.74 -2.01
CA LYS A 69 10.20 5.68 -3.45
C LYS A 69 10.58 4.34 -4.08
N ASN A 70 11.79 3.86 -3.79
CA ASN A 70 12.28 2.61 -4.39
C ASN A 70 11.51 1.40 -3.86
N ALA A 71 11.22 1.37 -2.55
CA ALA A 71 10.47 0.29 -1.95
C ALA A 71 9.05 0.21 -2.53
N VAL A 72 8.40 1.37 -2.71
CA VAL A 72 7.06 1.44 -3.29
C VAL A 72 7.08 0.99 -4.75
N SER A 73 8.07 1.45 -5.52
CA SER A 73 8.20 1.04 -6.93
C SER A 73 8.37 -0.48 -7.06
N ASN A 74 9.22 -1.07 -6.21
CA ASN A 74 9.42 -2.52 -6.19
C ASN A 74 8.13 -3.26 -5.83
N TYR A 75 7.37 -2.74 -4.90
CA TYR A 75 6.10 -3.35 -4.50
C TYR A 75 5.09 -3.34 -5.65
N ILE A 76 4.95 -2.21 -6.35
CA ILE A 76 4.04 -2.10 -7.49
C ILE A 76 4.50 -3.04 -8.62
N GLN A 77 5.81 -3.13 -8.86
CA GLN A 77 6.35 -4.06 -9.85
C GLN A 77 5.95 -5.50 -9.52
N LYS A 78 6.10 -5.91 -8.27
CA LYS A 78 5.71 -7.26 -7.83
C LYS A 78 4.21 -7.49 -7.97
N TYR A 79 3.40 -6.45 -7.69
CA TYR A 79 1.95 -6.51 -7.88
C TYR A 79 1.60 -6.86 -9.33
N TYR A 80 2.21 -6.16 -10.28
CA TYR A 80 1.97 -6.44 -11.71
C TYR A 80 2.52 -7.79 -12.14
N LEU A 81 3.69 -8.18 -11.64
CA LEU A 81 4.27 -9.49 -11.95
C LEU A 81 3.36 -10.62 -11.48
N SER A 82 2.75 -10.48 -10.30
CA SER A 82 1.84 -11.48 -9.78
C SER A 82 0.57 -11.61 -10.63
N LYS A 83 0.21 -10.55 -11.36
CA LYS A 83 -0.95 -10.54 -12.26
C LYS A 83 -0.55 -10.79 -13.71
N LYS A 84 0.72 -11.12 -13.96
CA LYS A 84 1.28 -11.37 -15.29
C LYS A 84 1.19 -10.16 -16.23
N GLU A 85 1.17 -8.97 -15.67
CA GLU A 85 1.16 -7.70 -16.39
C GLU A 85 2.59 -7.20 -16.59
N TYR A 86 3.37 -7.90 -17.41
CA TYR A 86 4.82 -7.69 -17.52
C TYR A 86 5.20 -6.32 -18.07
N ASN A 87 4.43 -5.79 -19.01
CA ASN A 87 4.72 -4.46 -19.57
C ASN A 87 4.52 -3.36 -18.51
N LYS A 88 3.48 -3.47 -17.71
CA LYS A 88 3.21 -2.52 -16.63
C LYS A 88 4.27 -2.63 -15.55
N ALA A 89 4.73 -3.85 -15.25
CA ALA A 89 5.77 -4.06 -14.26
C ALA A 89 7.07 -3.34 -14.63
N LYS A 90 7.41 -3.29 -15.92
CA LYS A 90 8.62 -2.63 -16.40
C LYS A 90 8.63 -1.14 -16.09
N GLU A 91 7.46 -0.49 -16.10
CA GLU A 91 7.34 0.94 -15.83
C GLU A 91 7.76 1.29 -14.40
N PHE A 92 7.69 0.33 -13.50
CA PHE A 92 7.99 0.54 -12.08
C PHE A 92 9.32 -0.09 -11.66
N LYS A 93 10.16 -0.45 -12.64
CA LYS A 93 11.47 -0.99 -12.33
C LYS A 93 12.34 0.10 -11.69
N SER A 94 12.95 -0.25 -10.56
CA SER A 94 13.85 0.66 -9.87
C SER A 94 15.14 0.85 -10.67
N ASN A 95 15.56 2.10 -10.87
CA ASN A 95 16.76 2.45 -11.64
C ASN A 95 17.98 2.54 -10.71
N ASN A 96 18.32 1.45 -10.08
CA ASN A 96 19.53 1.41 -9.24
C ASN A 96 20.64 0.63 -9.89
#